data_fdf9e335b97dddd905c9f1be4e132b9b
#
_entry.id   fdf9e335b97dddd905c9f1be4e132b9b
#
_cell.length_a   1.000
_cell.length_b   1.000
_cell.length_c   1.000
_cell.angle_alpha   90.00
_cell.angle_beta   90.00
_cell.angle_gamma   90.00
#
_symmetry.space_group_name_H-M   'P 1'
#
loop_
_entity.id
_entity.type
_entity.pdbx_description
1 polymer ?
#
loop_
_entity_poly.entity_id
_entity_poly.type
_entity_poly.pdbx_seq_one_letter_code
_entity_poly.pdbx_strand_id
1 'polypeptide(L)'
;MKKDKKDIKKVVLAYSGGLDTSIIIPWLKENYNNCEVVAVSGDVGQGTELDGLEEKAIKTGASKLYVLDLKKDYVENYIWPCLKADAKYEDYLLGTSHARPCIAAALAEIAKKENADAICHGCTGKGNDQVRFELTLKALAPDMAIIAPWREWSIKSRDEEIDYAEAHNIPLKINRETNYSKDKNLWHLSHEGLDLEKPSLEPQYNKPGFLELGVSPEQAPDTPTYVTIHFEKGVPTAVDGKEMGAVELVEYLNKLGGANGIGLLDIVENRLVGMKSRGVYETPGGAILYKAHDVLETITLDKESMHFKAQLAQKMGELVYNGQWFTPLREAISAFTDDLQKTVTGDVKLKLYKGNMINAGVTSPYTLYDEQTASFGEDEDYNQADANGFINLFGLPIAERAKLAKNWPAQD
;
A
#
# COMPACT_ATOMS: atom_id res chain seq x y z
N MET A 1 1.88 -0.15 30.71
CA MET A 1 1.09 -0.72 31.84
C MET A 1 -0.39 -0.69 31.44
N LYS A 2 -1.19 -1.75 31.69
CA LYS A 2 -2.65 -1.65 31.49
C LYS A 2 -3.19 -0.71 32.55
N LYS A 3 -3.68 0.48 32.16
CA LYS A 3 -4.47 1.33 33.05
C LYS A 3 -5.78 0.62 33.36
N ASP A 4 -6.29 0.73 34.59
CA ASP A 4 -7.64 0.26 34.91
C ASP A 4 -8.66 1.09 34.10
N LYS A 5 -9.74 0.50 33.64
CA LYS A 5 -10.83 1.19 32.91
C LYS A 5 -11.34 2.44 33.65
N LYS A 6 -11.31 2.40 34.96
CA LYS A 6 -11.73 3.52 35.86
C LYS A 6 -10.79 4.75 35.84
N ASP A 7 -9.52 4.53 35.43
CA ASP A 7 -8.48 5.58 35.42
C ASP A 7 -8.38 6.25 34.04
N ILE A 8 -9.08 5.75 33.04
CA ILE A 8 -9.12 6.32 31.70
C ILE A 8 -10.16 7.43 31.65
N LYS A 9 -9.71 8.67 31.51
CA LYS A 9 -10.55 9.88 31.47
C LYS A 9 -10.68 10.45 30.06
N LYS A 10 -9.69 10.26 29.20
CA LYS A 10 -9.68 10.77 27.83
C LYS A 10 -9.15 9.71 26.87
N VAL A 11 -9.90 9.48 25.78
CA VAL A 11 -9.57 8.53 24.72
C VAL A 11 -9.52 9.25 23.38
N VAL A 12 -8.45 9.02 22.61
CA VAL A 12 -8.39 9.40 21.19
C VAL A 12 -8.85 8.22 20.34
N LEU A 13 -9.88 8.45 19.53
CA LEU A 13 -10.51 7.42 18.69
C LEU A 13 -10.15 7.62 17.22
N ALA A 14 -9.60 6.57 16.57
CA ALA A 14 -9.52 6.51 15.12
C ALA A 14 -10.96 6.45 14.54
N TYR A 15 -11.38 7.51 13.89
CA TYR A 15 -12.76 7.72 13.48
C TYR A 15 -12.91 7.85 11.97
N SER A 16 -13.57 6.90 11.34
CA SER A 16 -13.88 6.93 9.90
C SER A 16 -15.31 7.43 9.60
N GLY A 17 -16.15 7.56 10.63
CA GLY A 17 -17.57 7.88 10.45
C GLY A 17 -18.44 6.71 9.98
N GLY A 18 -17.87 5.52 9.77
CA GLY A 18 -18.60 4.29 9.51
C GLY A 18 -19.42 3.81 10.72
N LEU A 19 -20.19 2.75 10.53
CA LEU A 19 -21.02 2.14 11.59
C LEU A 19 -20.15 1.78 12.80
N ASP A 20 -19.15 0.94 12.60
CA ASP A 20 -18.26 0.41 13.65
C ASP A 20 -17.65 1.53 14.51
N THR A 21 -17.05 2.56 13.87
CA THR A 21 -16.40 3.64 14.61
C THR A 21 -17.39 4.58 15.28
N SER A 22 -18.62 4.71 14.76
CA SER A 22 -19.65 5.56 15.35
C SER A 22 -20.21 4.96 16.63
N ILE A 23 -20.49 3.63 16.66
CA ILE A 23 -20.99 2.95 17.88
C ILE A 23 -19.95 2.88 18.99
N ILE A 24 -18.66 2.99 18.66
CA ILE A 24 -17.56 2.98 19.64
C ILE A 24 -17.63 4.21 20.58
N ILE A 25 -18.11 5.36 20.11
CA ILE A 25 -18.15 6.58 20.93
C ILE A 25 -19.03 6.40 22.19
N PRO A 26 -20.33 6.05 22.08
CA PRO A 26 -21.14 5.80 23.27
C PRO A 26 -20.65 4.59 24.06
N TRP A 27 -20.19 3.52 23.39
CA TRP A 27 -19.66 2.35 24.08
C TRP A 27 -18.45 2.69 24.97
N LEU A 28 -17.52 3.55 24.54
CA LEU A 28 -16.41 4.02 25.36
C LEU A 28 -16.90 4.74 26.60
N LYS A 29 -17.89 5.61 26.47
CA LYS A 29 -18.46 6.34 27.61
C LYS A 29 -19.11 5.41 28.64
N GLU A 30 -19.84 4.40 28.17
CA GLU A 30 -20.50 3.42 29.04
C GLU A 30 -19.51 2.53 29.79
N ASN A 31 -18.40 2.14 29.13
CA ASN A 31 -17.48 1.14 29.67
C ASN A 31 -16.22 1.73 30.32
N TYR A 32 -15.92 3.02 30.09
CA TYR A 32 -14.71 3.69 30.55
C TYR A 32 -15.01 4.97 31.35
N ASN A 33 -15.86 4.84 32.38
CA ASN A 33 -16.15 5.90 33.36
C ASN A 33 -16.56 7.25 32.74
N ASN A 34 -17.42 7.21 31.70
CA ASN A 34 -17.87 8.38 30.96
C ASN A 34 -16.69 9.25 30.43
N CYS A 35 -15.69 8.60 29.90
CA CYS A 35 -14.47 9.25 29.39
C CYS A 35 -14.78 10.28 28.29
N GLU A 36 -13.93 11.28 28.18
CA GLU A 36 -13.92 12.21 27.06
C GLU A 36 -13.41 11.46 25.80
N VAL A 37 -14.15 11.58 24.70
CA VAL A 37 -13.77 10.97 23.42
C VAL A 37 -13.41 12.04 22.41
N VAL A 38 -12.15 12.09 22.00
CA VAL A 38 -11.64 12.94 20.93
C VAL A 38 -11.52 12.11 19.68
N ALA A 39 -12.32 12.40 18.67
CA ALA A 39 -12.28 11.70 17.39
C ALA A 39 -11.18 12.27 16.50
N VAL A 40 -10.52 11.41 15.73
CA VAL A 40 -9.48 11.79 14.77
C VAL A 40 -9.65 11.01 13.47
N SER A 41 -9.72 11.73 12.38
CA SER A 41 -9.74 11.19 11.01
C SER A 41 -8.53 11.69 10.23
N GLY A 42 -7.82 10.78 9.58
CA GLY A 42 -6.75 11.12 8.66
C GLY A 42 -7.26 11.14 7.22
N ASP A 43 -7.12 12.26 6.54
CA ASP A 43 -7.37 12.37 5.10
C ASP A 43 -6.15 11.84 4.34
N VAL A 44 -6.26 10.63 3.83
CA VAL A 44 -5.29 9.99 2.94
C VAL A 44 -5.84 9.86 1.49
N GLY A 45 -6.86 10.66 1.14
CA GLY A 45 -7.46 10.71 -0.19
C GLY A 45 -8.69 9.83 -0.37
N GLN A 46 -9.48 9.59 0.68
CA GLN A 46 -10.75 8.86 0.63
C GLN A 46 -11.93 9.69 0.10
N GLY A 47 -11.68 10.94 -0.26
CA GLY A 47 -12.65 11.81 -0.95
C GLY A 47 -13.85 12.20 -0.07
N THR A 48 -15.06 12.00 -0.60
CA THR A 48 -16.32 12.44 0.04
C THR A 48 -16.69 11.71 1.33
N GLU A 49 -15.93 10.69 1.73
CA GLU A 49 -16.17 9.98 3.00
C GLU A 49 -15.98 10.89 4.23
N LEU A 50 -15.26 12.00 4.07
CA LEU A 50 -15.01 12.99 5.13
C LEU A 50 -16.13 14.06 5.25
N ASP A 51 -17.07 14.10 4.32
CA ASP A 51 -18.12 15.12 4.30
C ASP A 51 -19.11 14.94 5.46
N GLY A 52 -19.31 16.02 6.23
CA GLY A 52 -20.22 16.01 7.38
C GLY A 52 -19.74 15.21 8.60
N LEU A 53 -18.48 14.78 8.60
CA LEU A 53 -17.90 13.91 9.62
C LEU A 53 -17.89 14.57 11.01
N GLU A 54 -17.63 15.87 11.09
CA GLU A 54 -17.58 16.61 12.36
C GLU A 54 -18.97 16.66 13.03
N GLU A 55 -19.99 17.04 12.28
CA GLU A 55 -21.36 17.08 12.81
C GLU A 55 -21.79 15.70 13.32
N LYS A 56 -21.45 14.64 12.58
CA LYS A 56 -21.75 13.27 12.98
C LYS A 56 -21.01 12.86 14.25
N ALA A 57 -19.71 13.11 14.35
CA ALA A 57 -18.90 12.78 15.53
C ALA A 57 -19.45 13.45 16.78
N ILE A 58 -19.74 14.76 16.71
CA ILE A 58 -20.26 15.54 17.84
C ILE A 58 -21.66 15.04 18.25
N LYS A 59 -22.56 14.83 17.29
CA LYS A 59 -23.91 14.27 17.57
C LYS A 59 -23.85 12.90 18.21
N THR A 60 -22.85 12.10 17.88
CA THR A 60 -22.65 10.77 18.45
C THR A 60 -22.04 10.82 19.86
N GLY A 61 -21.52 11.98 20.27
CA GLY A 61 -21.02 12.24 21.63
C GLY A 61 -19.51 12.41 21.75
N ALA A 62 -18.77 12.57 20.67
CA ALA A 62 -17.38 13.03 20.73
C ALA A 62 -17.33 14.48 21.23
N SER A 63 -16.32 14.83 22.00
CA SER A 63 -16.10 16.20 22.46
C SER A 63 -15.48 17.08 21.38
N LYS A 64 -14.77 16.46 20.41
CA LYS A 64 -14.03 17.13 19.36
C LYS A 64 -13.72 16.18 18.23
N LEU A 65 -13.60 16.71 17.01
CA LEU A 65 -13.02 15.98 15.85
C LEU A 65 -11.80 16.73 15.33
N TYR A 66 -10.75 15.99 15.04
CA TYR A 66 -9.65 16.42 14.18
C TYR A 66 -9.79 15.74 12.82
N VAL A 67 -9.78 16.51 11.73
CA VAL A 67 -9.57 16.01 10.37
C VAL A 67 -8.21 16.49 9.91
N LEU A 68 -7.29 15.56 9.68
CA LEU A 68 -5.89 15.87 9.36
C LEU A 68 -5.63 15.59 7.90
N ASP A 69 -5.20 16.58 7.12
CA ASP A 69 -4.74 16.35 5.75
C ASP A 69 -3.37 15.65 5.77
N LEU A 70 -3.36 14.36 5.51
CA LEU A 70 -2.17 13.51 5.50
C LEU A 70 -1.73 13.14 4.08
N LYS A 71 -2.43 13.60 3.02
CA LYS A 71 -2.19 13.16 1.64
C LYS A 71 -0.73 13.31 1.20
N LYS A 72 -0.13 14.47 1.46
CA LYS A 72 1.26 14.73 1.09
C LYS A 72 2.22 13.83 1.87
N ASP A 73 2.06 13.77 3.19
CA ASP A 73 2.88 12.92 4.07
C ASP A 73 2.76 11.44 3.67
N TYR A 74 1.54 11.00 3.39
CA TYR A 74 1.24 9.65 2.93
C TYR A 74 1.99 9.28 1.64
N VAL A 75 1.99 10.17 0.65
CA VAL A 75 2.69 9.93 -0.61
C VAL A 75 4.21 9.95 -0.41
N GLU A 76 4.74 11.01 0.17
CA GLU A 76 6.18 11.24 0.22
C GLU A 76 6.91 10.30 1.19
N ASN A 77 6.28 9.97 2.35
CA ASN A 77 6.94 9.24 3.43
C ASN A 77 6.50 7.78 3.56
N TYR A 78 5.43 7.35 2.84
CA TYR A 78 4.97 5.96 2.90
C TYR A 78 4.90 5.30 1.51
N ILE A 79 4.38 5.98 0.49
CA ILE A 79 4.29 5.43 -0.86
C ILE A 79 5.66 5.43 -1.55
N TRP A 80 6.36 6.56 -1.59
CA TRP A 80 7.64 6.65 -2.30
C TRP A 80 8.71 5.69 -1.76
N PRO A 81 8.88 5.47 -0.46
CA PRO A 81 9.77 4.43 0.04
C PRO A 81 9.42 3.02 -0.46
N CYS A 82 8.13 2.69 -0.56
CA CYS A 82 7.68 1.41 -1.11
C CYS A 82 7.94 1.31 -2.62
N LEU A 83 7.67 2.38 -3.37
CA LEU A 83 7.95 2.46 -4.80
C LEU A 83 9.46 2.27 -5.09
N LYS A 84 10.31 3.02 -4.42
CA LYS A 84 11.78 2.92 -4.56
C LYS A 84 12.30 1.52 -4.24
N ALA A 85 11.70 0.85 -3.27
CA ALA A 85 12.06 -0.50 -2.90
C ALA A 85 11.44 -1.59 -3.81
N ASP A 86 10.53 -1.25 -4.72
CA ASP A 86 9.66 -2.19 -5.46
C ASP A 86 8.88 -3.12 -4.52
N ALA A 87 8.45 -2.60 -3.36
CA ALA A 87 7.81 -3.37 -2.32
C ALA A 87 6.40 -3.79 -2.71
N LYS A 88 6.15 -5.10 -2.78
CA LYS A 88 4.86 -5.72 -3.05
C LYS A 88 4.64 -6.87 -2.07
N TYR A 89 3.40 -7.18 -1.79
CA TYR A 89 3.03 -8.38 -1.07
C TYR A 89 2.10 -9.23 -1.93
N GLU A 90 2.60 -10.34 -2.48
CA GLU A 90 1.83 -11.22 -3.38
C GLU A 90 1.17 -10.43 -4.55
N ASP A 91 1.92 -9.50 -5.16
CA ASP A 91 1.51 -8.53 -6.20
C ASP A 91 0.64 -7.36 -5.71
N TYR A 92 0.15 -7.38 -4.48
CA TYR A 92 -0.57 -6.27 -3.88
C TYR A 92 0.37 -5.08 -3.61
N LEU A 93 0.00 -3.88 -4.10
CA LEU A 93 0.79 -2.64 -3.97
C LEU A 93 0.55 -1.91 -2.63
N LEU A 94 0.17 -2.63 -1.60
CA LEU A 94 0.20 -2.24 -0.19
C LEU A 94 -0.66 -1.02 0.23
N GLY A 95 -1.65 -0.62 -0.57
CA GLY A 95 -2.39 0.65 -0.36
C GLY A 95 -2.99 0.82 1.04
N THR A 96 -3.64 -0.21 1.60
CA THR A 96 -4.10 -0.18 3.00
C THR A 96 -2.93 -0.31 3.97
N SER A 97 -1.93 -1.15 3.63
CA SER A 97 -0.85 -1.54 4.55
C SER A 97 0.05 -0.36 4.93
N HIS A 98 0.33 0.55 4.01
CA HIS A 98 1.13 1.73 4.30
C HIS A 98 0.28 2.96 4.70
N ALA A 99 -1.03 2.98 4.42
CA ALA A 99 -1.91 4.04 4.91
C ALA A 99 -2.14 3.95 6.44
N ARG A 100 -2.24 2.73 6.99
CA ARG A 100 -2.51 2.53 8.42
C ARG A 100 -1.41 3.06 9.34
N PRO A 101 -0.10 2.79 9.12
CA PRO A 101 0.95 3.43 9.91
C PRO A 101 0.98 4.95 9.78
N CYS A 102 0.66 5.53 8.63
CA CYS A 102 0.53 6.99 8.46
C CYS A 102 -0.57 7.56 9.38
N ILE A 103 -1.77 7.00 9.32
CA ILE A 103 -2.90 7.42 10.15
C ILE A 103 -2.61 7.19 11.64
N ALA A 104 -2.04 6.04 12.00
CA ALA A 104 -1.75 5.69 13.39
C ALA A 104 -0.65 6.58 13.99
N ALA A 105 0.32 7.04 13.21
CA ALA A 105 1.32 8.02 13.64
C ALA A 105 0.65 9.36 13.99
N ALA A 106 -0.23 9.85 13.12
CA ALA A 106 -1.01 11.07 13.40
C ALA A 106 -1.91 10.95 14.64
N LEU A 107 -2.53 9.77 14.85
CA LEU A 107 -3.28 9.48 16.07
C LEU A 107 -2.42 9.57 17.33
N ALA A 108 -1.21 9.00 17.29
CA ALA A 108 -0.27 9.05 18.41
C ALA A 108 0.14 10.49 18.75
N GLU A 109 0.34 11.34 17.75
CA GLU A 109 0.65 12.76 17.93
C GLU A 109 -0.51 13.52 18.58
N ILE A 110 -1.73 13.33 18.07
CA ILE A 110 -2.92 13.97 18.66
C ILE A 110 -3.14 13.45 20.08
N ALA A 111 -2.96 12.17 20.34
CA ALA A 111 -3.13 11.62 21.69
C ALA A 111 -2.14 12.22 22.69
N LYS A 112 -0.89 12.45 22.29
CA LYS A 112 0.09 13.19 23.11
C LYS A 112 -0.31 14.64 23.31
N LYS A 113 -0.74 15.33 22.25
CA LYS A 113 -1.20 16.74 22.31
C LYS A 113 -2.40 16.93 23.23
N GLU A 114 -3.34 15.99 23.20
CA GLU A 114 -4.55 16.01 24.03
C GLU A 114 -4.32 15.47 25.45
N ASN A 115 -3.11 15.01 25.77
CA ASN A 115 -2.79 14.32 27.03
C ASN A 115 -3.78 13.17 27.31
N ALA A 116 -4.06 12.37 26.27
CA ALA A 116 -4.98 11.25 26.36
C ALA A 116 -4.41 10.10 27.20
N ASP A 117 -5.30 9.33 27.80
CA ASP A 117 -4.94 8.13 28.56
C ASP A 117 -4.84 6.90 27.69
N ALA A 118 -5.61 6.88 26.59
CA ALA A 118 -5.69 5.74 25.69
C ALA A 118 -5.97 6.16 24.25
N ILE A 119 -5.63 5.26 23.31
CA ILE A 119 -5.99 5.35 21.91
C ILE A 119 -6.89 4.15 21.57
N CYS A 120 -8.00 4.42 20.88
CA CYS A 120 -8.96 3.42 20.47
C CYS A 120 -9.02 3.29 18.94
N HIS A 121 -9.15 2.06 18.44
CA HIS A 121 -9.42 1.79 17.02
C HIS A 121 -10.59 0.81 16.86
N GLY A 122 -11.32 0.93 15.75
CA GLY A 122 -12.46 0.09 15.40
C GLY A 122 -12.13 -1.11 14.52
N CYS A 123 -10.87 -1.53 14.43
CA CYS A 123 -10.49 -2.65 13.57
C CYS A 123 -11.00 -3.97 14.10
N THR A 124 -11.57 -4.81 13.20
CA THR A 124 -12.09 -6.14 13.55
C THR A 124 -10.97 -7.12 13.90
N GLY A 125 -11.27 -8.13 14.72
CA GLY A 125 -10.32 -9.16 15.12
C GLY A 125 -9.86 -10.10 13.98
N LYS A 126 -10.54 -10.08 12.84
CA LYS A 126 -10.21 -10.88 11.64
C LYS A 126 -9.37 -10.13 10.60
N GLY A 127 -9.20 -8.81 10.77
CA GLY A 127 -8.45 -7.96 9.85
C GLY A 127 -6.99 -7.77 10.25
N ASN A 128 -6.12 -7.51 9.27
CA ASN A 128 -4.71 -7.15 9.50
C ASN A 128 -4.56 -5.77 10.14
N ASP A 129 -5.52 -4.88 9.94
CA ASP A 129 -5.41 -3.46 10.31
C ASP A 129 -5.22 -3.25 11.81
N GLN A 130 -5.83 -4.09 12.67
CA GLN A 130 -5.57 -4.05 14.10
C GLN A 130 -4.07 -4.18 14.42
N VAL A 131 -3.35 -5.05 13.71
CA VAL A 131 -1.91 -5.25 13.91
C VAL A 131 -1.14 -4.01 13.44
N ARG A 132 -1.49 -3.46 12.28
CA ARG A 132 -0.86 -2.27 11.70
C ARG A 132 -1.00 -1.04 12.59
N PHE A 133 -2.21 -0.79 13.11
CA PHE A 133 -2.44 0.28 14.08
C PHE A 133 -1.65 0.06 15.36
N GLU A 134 -1.79 -1.11 15.98
CA GLU A 134 -1.20 -1.35 17.30
C GLU A 134 0.32 -1.40 17.29
N LEU A 135 0.96 -1.99 16.28
CA LEU A 135 2.43 -1.98 16.18
C LEU A 135 2.97 -0.56 16.01
N THR A 136 2.28 0.28 15.21
CA THR A 136 2.63 1.69 15.09
C THR A 136 2.49 2.43 16.43
N LEU A 137 1.36 2.23 17.12
CA LEU A 137 1.12 2.85 18.41
C LEU A 137 2.11 2.39 19.49
N LYS A 138 2.49 1.11 19.48
CA LYS A 138 3.54 0.58 20.37
C LYS A 138 4.91 1.20 20.10
N ALA A 139 5.22 1.49 18.85
CA ALA A 139 6.47 2.16 18.49
C ALA A 139 6.49 3.64 18.90
N LEU A 140 5.38 4.36 18.67
CA LEU A 140 5.32 5.82 18.80
C LEU A 140 4.72 6.33 20.11
N ALA A 141 3.91 5.53 20.80
CA ALA A 141 3.24 5.87 22.05
C ALA A 141 3.21 4.67 23.03
N PRO A 142 4.38 4.10 23.41
CA PRO A 142 4.48 2.83 24.15
C PRO A 142 3.80 2.86 25.52
N ASP A 143 3.66 4.03 26.11
CA ASP A 143 3.06 4.22 27.45
C ASP A 143 1.55 4.38 27.43
N MET A 144 0.94 4.57 26.25
CA MET A 144 -0.51 4.73 26.12
C MET A 144 -1.24 3.38 26.11
N ALA A 145 -2.38 3.33 26.76
CA ALA A 145 -3.27 2.17 26.66
C ALA A 145 -3.91 2.10 25.27
N ILE A 146 -4.07 0.90 24.74
CA ILE A 146 -4.77 0.64 23.48
C ILE A 146 -6.10 -0.04 23.79
N ILE A 147 -7.19 0.50 23.25
CA ILE A 147 -8.54 -0.04 23.36
C ILE A 147 -8.97 -0.55 22.00
N ALA A 148 -9.37 -1.82 21.95
CA ALA A 148 -9.87 -2.48 20.74
C ALA A 148 -11.22 -3.13 21.03
N PRO A 149 -12.34 -2.41 20.84
CA PRO A 149 -13.68 -2.85 21.24
C PRO A 149 -14.08 -4.23 20.69
N TRP A 150 -13.73 -4.54 19.45
CA TRP A 150 -13.99 -5.84 18.84
C TRP A 150 -13.43 -7.05 19.62
N ARG A 151 -12.49 -6.85 20.51
CA ARG A 151 -11.96 -7.87 21.42
C ARG A 151 -12.55 -7.82 22.82
N GLU A 152 -13.41 -6.83 23.12
CA GLU A 152 -13.93 -6.58 24.47
C GLU A 152 -15.45 -6.62 24.54
N TRP A 153 -16.15 -6.17 23.50
CA TRP A 153 -17.61 -6.07 23.51
C TRP A 153 -18.32 -7.38 23.16
N SER A 154 -19.64 -7.42 23.44
CA SER A 154 -20.50 -8.57 23.16
C SER A 154 -21.11 -8.56 21.76
N ILE A 155 -21.01 -7.45 21.03
CA ILE A 155 -21.53 -7.28 19.67
C ILE A 155 -20.78 -8.22 18.71
N LYS A 156 -21.50 -9.08 17.98
CA LYS A 156 -20.90 -10.12 17.14
C LYS A 156 -21.29 -10.04 15.68
N SER A 157 -22.30 -9.23 15.34
CA SER A 157 -22.83 -9.13 13.99
C SER A 157 -23.13 -7.69 13.62
N ARG A 158 -23.19 -7.44 12.31
CA ARG A 158 -23.60 -6.14 11.76
C ARG A 158 -25.03 -5.75 12.18
N ASP A 159 -25.93 -6.71 12.31
CA ASP A 159 -27.29 -6.45 12.76
C ASP A 159 -27.30 -5.96 14.21
N GLU A 160 -26.50 -6.57 15.09
CA GLU A 160 -26.35 -6.11 16.48
C GLU A 160 -25.71 -4.72 16.58
N GLU A 161 -24.79 -4.38 15.66
CA GLU A 161 -24.24 -3.02 15.57
C GLU A 161 -25.31 -2.01 15.17
N ILE A 162 -26.18 -2.37 14.21
CA ILE A 162 -27.31 -1.54 13.77
C ILE A 162 -28.29 -1.33 14.92
N ASP A 163 -28.67 -2.39 15.62
CA ASP A 163 -29.57 -2.33 16.77
C ASP A 163 -29.00 -1.44 17.88
N TYR A 164 -27.71 -1.55 18.16
CA TYR A 164 -27.01 -0.70 19.11
C TYR A 164 -27.00 0.78 18.66
N ALA A 165 -26.75 1.02 17.38
CA ALA A 165 -26.75 2.36 16.81
C ALA A 165 -28.13 3.03 16.88
N GLU A 166 -29.19 2.27 16.58
CA GLU A 166 -30.58 2.74 16.67
C GLU A 166 -30.95 3.07 18.13
N ALA A 167 -30.59 2.20 19.09
CA ALA A 167 -30.83 2.42 20.51
C ALA A 167 -30.15 3.69 21.05
N HIS A 168 -29.04 4.11 20.45
CA HIS A 168 -28.28 5.30 20.83
C HIS A 168 -28.55 6.51 19.93
N ASN A 169 -29.55 6.45 19.03
CA ASN A 169 -29.89 7.52 18.08
C ASN A 169 -28.70 8.03 17.25
N ILE A 170 -27.80 7.13 16.87
CA ILE A 170 -26.64 7.46 16.04
C ILE A 170 -27.10 7.77 14.61
N PRO A 171 -26.75 8.92 14.01
CA PRO A 171 -27.16 9.28 12.66
C PRO A 171 -26.39 8.44 11.62
N LEU A 172 -26.94 7.31 11.23
CA LEU A 172 -26.40 6.43 10.21
C LEU A 172 -27.24 6.48 8.95
N LYS A 173 -26.60 6.60 7.79
CA LYS A 173 -27.21 6.25 6.51
C LYS A 173 -27.10 4.73 6.37
N ILE A 174 -27.97 4.02 7.08
CA ILE A 174 -27.95 2.55 7.07
C ILE A 174 -28.68 2.09 5.83
N ASN A 175 -27.93 1.52 4.88
CA ASN A 175 -28.50 0.68 3.87
C ASN A 175 -28.25 -0.77 4.32
N ARG A 176 -29.34 -1.53 4.62
CA ARG A 176 -29.24 -2.96 4.90
C ARG A 176 -28.88 -3.79 3.66
N GLU A 177 -28.68 -3.12 2.52
CA GLU A 177 -28.20 -3.75 1.30
C GLU A 177 -26.77 -4.23 1.50
N THR A 178 -26.55 -5.45 1.06
CA THR A 178 -25.28 -6.14 1.02
C THR A 178 -24.34 -5.46 0.02
N ASN A 179 -23.51 -4.55 0.48
CA ASN A 179 -22.48 -3.92 -0.33
C ASN A 179 -21.13 -4.61 -0.10
N TYR A 180 -20.26 -4.56 -1.12
CA TYR A 180 -18.86 -4.93 -0.94
C TYR A 180 -18.22 -4.09 0.16
N SER A 181 -17.34 -4.70 0.95
CA SER A 181 -16.47 -3.94 1.84
C SER A 181 -15.43 -3.25 0.98
N LYS A 182 -15.33 -1.92 1.09
CA LYS A 182 -14.41 -1.09 0.31
C LYS A 182 -13.52 -0.29 1.24
N ASP A 183 -12.25 -0.16 0.89
CA ASP A 183 -11.28 0.72 1.53
C ASP A 183 -10.58 1.57 0.48
N LYS A 184 -10.82 2.88 0.53
CA LYS A 184 -10.36 3.85 -0.44
C LYS A 184 -9.35 4.81 0.15
N ASN A 185 -8.30 5.06 -0.59
CA ASN A 185 -7.36 6.14 -0.34
C ASN A 185 -6.77 6.65 -1.67
N LEU A 186 -5.85 7.60 -1.60
CA LEU A 186 -5.23 8.20 -2.78
C LEU A 186 -4.54 7.17 -3.69
N TRP A 187 -4.01 6.08 -3.11
CA TRP A 187 -3.24 5.07 -3.85
C TRP A 187 -4.10 4.00 -4.50
N HIS A 188 -5.17 3.58 -3.82
CA HIS A 188 -5.97 2.44 -4.26
C HIS A 188 -7.41 2.46 -3.77
N LEU A 189 -8.19 1.53 -4.31
CA LEU A 189 -9.46 1.09 -3.78
C LEU A 189 -9.47 -0.45 -3.69
N SER A 190 -9.82 -1.00 -2.54
CA SER A 190 -10.03 -2.45 -2.38
C SER A 190 -11.51 -2.81 -2.34
N HIS A 191 -11.83 -4.01 -2.82
CA HIS A 191 -13.15 -4.63 -2.78
C HIS A 191 -13.05 -6.01 -2.15
N GLU A 192 -13.86 -6.29 -1.14
CA GLU A 192 -13.91 -7.58 -0.44
C GLU A 192 -15.37 -7.99 -0.16
N GLY A 193 -15.60 -9.25 0.11
CA GLY A 193 -16.90 -9.78 0.53
C GLY A 193 -17.82 -10.23 -0.59
N LEU A 194 -19.03 -10.63 -0.25
CA LEU A 194 -20.08 -11.11 -1.15
C LEU A 194 -19.61 -12.27 -2.05
N ASP A 195 -19.84 -12.13 -3.38
CA ASP A 195 -19.43 -13.12 -4.39
C ASP A 195 -17.91 -13.26 -4.52
N LEU A 196 -17.13 -12.24 -4.12
CA LEU A 196 -15.67 -12.31 -4.08
C LEU A 196 -15.16 -13.33 -3.04
N GLU A 197 -15.95 -13.70 -2.03
CA GLU A 197 -15.60 -14.77 -1.08
C GLU A 197 -15.55 -16.16 -1.74
N LYS A 198 -16.02 -16.27 -2.99
CA LYS A 198 -15.99 -17.51 -3.78
C LYS A 198 -14.93 -17.41 -4.87
N PRO A 199 -13.71 -17.97 -4.68
CA PRO A 199 -12.63 -17.87 -5.67
C PRO A 199 -12.97 -18.48 -7.03
N SER A 200 -14.02 -19.29 -7.13
CA SER A 200 -14.49 -19.87 -8.39
C SER A 200 -15.34 -18.93 -9.26
N LEU A 201 -15.69 -17.74 -8.74
CA LEU A 201 -16.47 -16.76 -9.46
C LEU A 201 -15.59 -15.63 -9.96
N GLU A 202 -15.81 -15.22 -11.20
CA GLU A 202 -15.17 -14.04 -11.78
C GLU A 202 -15.71 -12.76 -11.11
N PRO A 203 -14.85 -11.76 -10.79
CA PRO A 203 -15.31 -10.47 -10.31
C PRO A 203 -16.14 -9.76 -11.38
N GLN A 204 -17.21 -9.11 -10.95
CA GLN A 204 -18.15 -8.46 -11.86
C GLN A 204 -17.66 -7.05 -12.27
N TYR A 205 -16.50 -6.96 -12.93
CA TYR A 205 -15.87 -5.68 -13.31
C TYR A 205 -16.80 -4.73 -14.09
N ASN A 206 -17.70 -5.27 -14.89
CA ASN A 206 -18.61 -4.49 -15.75
C ASN A 206 -19.94 -4.15 -15.04
N LYS A 207 -20.16 -4.60 -13.78
CA LYS A 207 -21.34 -4.22 -13.01
C LYS A 207 -21.27 -2.74 -12.64
N PRO A 208 -22.30 -1.93 -12.91
CA PRO A 208 -22.32 -0.52 -12.54
C PRO A 208 -22.04 -0.32 -11.04
N GLY A 209 -21.07 0.55 -10.71
CA GLY A 209 -20.66 0.85 -9.34
C GLY A 209 -19.76 -0.19 -8.67
N PHE A 210 -19.31 -1.24 -9.38
CA PHE A 210 -18.26 -2.12 -8.88
C PHE A 210 -16.92 -1.40 -8.91
N LEU A 211 -16.39 -1.07 -10.10
CA LEU A 211 -15.19 -0.25 -10.25
C LEU A 211 -15.52 1.24 -10.01
N GLU A 212 -14.64 1.95 -9.33
CA GLU A 212 -14.79 3.38 -9.02
C GLU A 212 -13.61 4.23 -9.50
N LEU A 213 -12.41 3.65 -9.62
CA LEU A 213 -11.23 4.38 -10.07
C LEU A 213 -11.01 4.25 -11.57
N GLY A 214 -11.65 3.29 -12.22
CA GLY A 214 -11.46 3.05 -13.63
C GLY A 214 -12.56 2.25 -14.28
N VAL A 215 -12.22 1.69 -15.44
CA VAL A 215 -13.08 0.82 -16.24
C VAL A 215 -12.41 -0.54 -16.42
N SER A 216 -13.17 -1.57 -16.79
CA SER A 216 -12.59 -2.85 -17.18
C SER A 216 -11.78 -2.73 -18.48
N PRO A 217 -10.84 -3.67 -18.74
CA PRO A 217 -10.10 -3.72 -20.01
C PRO A 217 -11.02 -3.73 -21.26
N GLU A 218 -12.18 -4.40 -21.18
CA GLU A 218 -13.14 -4.47 -22.28
C GLU A 218 -13.76 -3.10 -22.59
N GLN A 219 -13.98 -2.28 -21.55
CA GLN A 219 -14.58 -0.93 -21.68
C GLN A 219 -13.55 0.16 -21.98
N ALA A 220 -12.24 -0.16 -21.85
CA ALA A 220 -11.17 0.77 -22.15
C ALA A 220 -11.09 1.10 -23.66
N PRO A 221 -10.57 2.30 -24.03
CA PRO A 221 -10.47 2.73 -25.42
C PRO A 221 -9.71 1.76 -26.34
N ASP A 222 -10.13 1.67 -27.60
CA ASP A 222 -9.41 0.92 -28.65
C ASP A 222 -8.19 1.68 -29.18
N THR A 223 -7.99 2.92 -28.77
CA THR A 223 -6.81 3.73 -29.09
C THR A 223 -5.87 3.76 -27.92
N PRO A 224 -4.58 3.41 -28.09
CA PRO A 224 -3.61 3.46 -27.01
C PRO A 224 -3.33 4.87 -26.53
N THR A 225 -3.09 5.01 -25.23
CA THR A 225 -2.63 6.25 -24.60
C THR A 225 -1.15 6.13 -24.28
N TYR A 226 -0.38 7.17 -24.62
CA TYR A 226 1.04 7.25 -24.23
C TYR A 226 1.19 8.22 -23.08
N VAL A 227 2.12 7.90 -22.17
CA VAL A 227 2.48 8.72 -21.02
C VAL A 227 3.98 8.63 -20.79
N THR A 228 4.61 9.78 -20.54
CA THR A 228 6.04 9.86 -20.17
C THR A 228 6.15 10.30 -18.73
N ILE A 229 6.85 9.54 -17.89
CA ILE A 229 7.05 9.85 -16.48
C ILE A 229 8.52 10.16 -16.27
N HIS A 230 8.81 11.31 -15.68
CA HIS A 230 10.14 11.72 -15.28
C HIS A 230 10.38 11.37 -13.82
N PHE A 231 11.54 10.75 -13.56
CA PHE A 231 12.01 10.42 -12.21
C PHE A 231 13.28 11.17 -11.89
N GLU A 232 13.38 11.63 -10.64
CA GLU A 232 14.61 12.13 -10.04
C GLU A 232 14.94 11.30 -8.78
N LYS A 233 16.07 10.60 -8.82
CA LYS A 233 16.52 9.74 -7.71
C LYS A 233 15.40 8.78 -7.23
N GLY A 234 14.73 8.14 -8.18
CA GLY A 234 13.67 7.17 -7.93
C GLY A 234 12.31 7.76 -7.52
N VAL A 235 12.19 9.08 -7.45
CA VAL A 235 10.93 9.78 -7.14
C VAL A 235 10.33 10.35 -8.43
N PRO A 236 9.06 10.08 -8.76
CA PRO A 236 8.41 10.68 -9.92
C PRO A 236 8.12 12.16 -9.65
N THR A 237 8.52 13.04 -10.57
CA THR A 237 8.44 14.50 -10.41
C THR A 237 7.68 15.19 -11.52
N ALA A 238 7.56 14.57 -12.72
CA ALA A 238 6.81 15.15 -13.83
C ALA A 238 6.10 14.07 -14.66
N VAL A 239 5.02 14.47 -15.33
CA VAL A 239 4.29 13.65 -16.32
C VAL A 239 4.15 14.46 -17.60
N ASP A 240 4.52 13.87 -18.75
CA ASP A 240 4.49 14.49 -20.09
C ASP A 240 5.15 15.87 -20.12
N GLY A 241 6.29 16.02 -19.40
CA GLY A 241 7.07 17.24 -19.30
C GLY A 241 6.49 18.31 -18.37
N LYS A 242 5.37 18.03 -17.68
CA LYS A 242 4.78 18.93 -16.68
C LYS A 242 5.19 18.48 -15.29
N GLU A 243 5.89 19.34 -14.55
CA GLU A 243 6.16 19.13 -13.12
C GLU A 243 4.84 19.11 -12.34
N MET A 244 4.74 18.17 -11.39
CA MET A 244 3.58 17.99 -10.53
C MET A 244 3.99 17.70 -9.09
N GLY A 245 3.22 18.22 -8.13
CA GLY A 245 3.33 17.80 -6.74
C GLY A 245 2.96 16.32 -6.55
N ALA A 246 3.48 15.69 -5.50
CA ALA A 246 3.34 14.26 -5.26
C ALA A 246 1.87 13.79 -5.29
N VAL A 247 0.96 14.52 -4.65
CA VAL A 247 -0.48 14.21 -4.63
C VAL A 247 -1.11 14.37 -6.02
N GLU A 248 -0.88 15.52 -6.68
CA GLU A 248 -1.39 15.81 -8.03
C GLU A 248 -0.95 14.74 -9.03
N LEU A 249 0.31 14.30 -8.95
CA LEU A 249 0.88 13.29 -9.84
C LEU A 249 0.15 11.94 -9.69
N VAL A 250 -0.08 11.49 -8.47
CA VAL A 250 -0.80 10.23 -8.21
C VAL A 250 -2.25 10.34 -8.69
N GLU A 251 -2.95 11.44 -8.38
CA GLU A 251 -4.33 11.67 -8.84
C GLU A 251 -4.43 11.68 -10.37
N TYR A 252 -3.49 12.36 -11.04
CA TYR A 252 -3.44 12.40 -12.51
C TYR A 252 -3.25 11.00 -13.10
N LEU A 253 -2.30 10.24 -12.58
CA LEU A 253 -2.03 8.88 -13.06
C LEU A 253 -3.15 7.90 -12.73
N ASN A 254 -3.83 8.07 -11.59
CA ASN A 254 -5.03 7.29 -11.27
C ASN A 254 -6.12 7.50 -12.32
N LYS A 255 -6.39 8.75 -12.67
CA LYS A 255 -7.39 9.08 -13.69
C LYS A 255 -7.01 8.54 -15.08
N LEU A 256 -5.75 8.73 -15.47
CA LEU A 256 -5.24 8.27 -16.75
C LEU A 256 -5.24 6.74 -16.85
N GLY A 257 -4.71 6.07 -15.84
CA GLY A 257 -4.63 4.61 -15.77
C GLY A 257 -6.02 3.97 -15.69
N GLY A 258 -6.88 4.50 -14.84
CA GLY A 258 -8.25 4.02 -14.69
C GLY A 258 -9.04 4.09 -15.99
N ALA A 259 -8.92 5.18 -16.76
CA ALA A 259 -9.57 5.33 -18.06
C ALA A 259 -9.06 4.28 -19.09
N ASN A 260 -7.89 3.72 -18.91
CA ASN A 260 -7.28 2.71 -19.79
C ASN A 260 -7.37 1.28 -19.23
N GLY A 261 -8.16 1.06 -18.16
CA GLY A 261 -8.34 -0.26 -17.55
C GLY A 261 -7.10 -0.79 -16.80
N ILE A 262 -6.16 0.10 -16.43
CA ILE A 262 -4.91 -0.26 -15.75
C ILE A 262 -5.14 -0.45 -14.25
N GLY A 263 -4.37 -1.37 -13.65
CA GLY A 263 -4.23 -1.49 -12.20
C GLY A 263 -5.30 -2.34 -11.51
N LEU A 264 -6.01 -3.19 -12.25
CA LEU A 264 -6.90 -4.20 -11.67
C LEU A 264 -6.09 -5.41 -11.24
N LEU A 265 -6.30 -5.84 -10.00
CA LEU A 265 -5.67 -7.02 -9.41
C LEU A 265 -6.71 -7.82 -8.64
N ASP A 266 -6.86 -9.10 -8.97
CA ASP A 266 -7.69 -10.07 -8.23
C ASP A 266 -6.77 -11.13 -7.65
N ILE A 267 -6.64 -11.17 -6.33
CA ILE A 267 -5.75 -12.11 -5.63
C ILE A 267 -6.39 -12.76 -4.42
N VAL A 268 -5.90 -13.94 -4.10
CA VAL A 268 -6.12 -14.60 -2.80
C VAL A 268 -4.84 -14.47 -2.00
N GLU A 269 -4.81 -13.51 -1.09
CA GLU A 269 -3.65 -13.19 -0.25
C GLU A 269 -3.62 -13.98 1.05
N ASN A 270 -2.44 -14.12 1.63
CA ASN A 270 -2.25 -14.72 2.95
C ASN A 270 -2.26 -13.63 4.03
N ARG A 271 -3.37 -13.52 4.78
CA ARG A 271 -3.45 -12.54 5.88
C ARG A 271 -2.50 -12.87 7.01
N LEU A 272 -1.97 -11.82 7.65
CA LEU A 272 -1.11 -11.94 8.83
C LEU A 272 -1.78 -12.74 9.96
N VAL A 273 -3.09 -12.65 10.10
CA VAL A 273 -3.89 -13.39 11.09
C VAL A 273 -4.13 -14.86 10.71
N GLY A 274 -3.51 -15.37 9.63
CA GLY A 274 -3.40 -16.79 9.30
C GLY A 274 -4.41 -17.33 8.29
N MET A 275 -5.44 -16.57 7.90
CA MET A 275 -6.40 -17.01 6.89
C MET A 275 -6.03 -16.49 5.49
N LYS A 276 -6.48 -17.21 4.45
CA LYS A 276 -6.50 -16.68 3.08
C LYS A 276 -7.73 -15.79 2.90
N SER A 277 -7.57 -14.70 2.15
CA SER A 277 -8.65 -13.79 1.82
C SER A 277 -8.51 -13.30 0.39
N ARG A 278 -9.61 -13.25 -0.35
CA ARG A 278 -9.63 -12.69 -1.70
C ARG A 278 -9.99 -11.21 -1.65
N GLY A 279 -9.22 -10.42 -2.36
CA GLY A 279 -9.47 -9.01 -2.60
C GLY A 279 -9.33 -8.66 -4.07
N VAL A 280 -10.15 -7.73 -4.54
CA VAL A 280 -9.96 -7.06 -5.83
C VAL A 280 -9.51 -5.64 -5.57
N TYR A 281 -8.44 -5.24 -6.24
CA TYR A 281 -7.81 -3.95 -6.04
C TYR A 281 -7.83 -3.13 -7.33
N GLU A 282 -8.11 -1.84 -7.20
CA GLU A 282 -7.92 -0.83 -8.22
C GLU A 282 -6.73 0.05 -7.79
N THR A 283 -5.61 -0.03 -8.50
CA THR A 283 -4.40 0.77 -8.20
C THR A 283 -3.80 1.32 -9.49
N PRO A 284 -4.56 2.13 -10.26
CA PRO A 284 -4.16 2.49 -11.62
C PRO A 284 -2.86 3.30 -11.70
N GLY A 285 -2.74 4.39 -10.95
CA GLY A 285 -1.53 5.21 -10.91
C GLY A 285 -0.34 4.48 -10.32
N GLY A 286 -0.58 3.70 -9.28
CA GLY A 286 0.45 2.87 -8.64
C GLY A 286 1.03 1.85 -9.60
N ALA A 287 0.20 1.13 -10.36
CA ALA A 287 0.67 0.16 -11.34
C ALA A 287 1.53 0.83 -12.43
N ILE A 288 1.13 2.02 -12.91
CA ILE A 288 1.92 2.79 -13.88
C ILE A 288 3.28 3.18 -13.29
N LEU A 289 3.31 3.70 -12.06
CA LEU A 289 4.55 4.14 -11.41
C LEU A 289 5.50 2.98 -11.16
N TYR A 290 5.03 1.86 -10.64
CA TYR A 290 5.86 0.67 -10.44
C TYR A 290 6.43 0.16 -11.76
N LYS A 291 5.60 0.08 -12.81
CA LYS A 291 6.08 -0.35 -14.13
C LYS A 291 7.13 0.58 -14.72
N ALA A 292 6.92 1.90 -14.62
CA ALA A 292 7.88 2.88 -15.13
C ALA A 292 9.19 2.86 -14.33
N HIS A 293 9.11 2.77 -13.00
CA HIS A 293 10.27 2.69 -12.13
C HIS A 293 11.12 1.45 -12.42
N ASP A 294 10.49 0.27 -12.56
CA ASP A 294 11.17 -0.97 -12.93
C ASP A 294 11.93 -0.82 -14.26
N VAL A 295 11.29 -0.20 -15.27
CA VAL A 295 11.92 0.00 -16.59
C VAL A 295 13.16 0.90 -16.48
N LEU A 296 13.09 1.98 -15.67
CA LEU A 296 14.22 2.89 -15.49
C LEU A 296 15.39 2.21 -14.77
N GLU A 297 15.12 1.41 -13.75
CA GLU A 297 16.16 0.68 -13.02
C GLU A 297 16.93 -0.29 -13.92
N THR A 298 16.30 -0.86 -14.95
CA THR A 298 16.99 -1.80 -15.86
C THR A 298 18.19 -1.18 -16.59
N ILE A 299 18.20 0.13 -16.78
CA ILE A 299 19.29 0.82 -17.47
C ILE A 299 20.22 1.62 -16.54
N THR A 300 19.83 1.81 -15.28
CA THR A 300 20.57 2.67 -14.33
C THR A 300 21.25 1.90 -13.20
N LEU A 301 20.84 0.65 -12.94
CA LEU A 301 21.43 -0.19 -11.90
C LEU A 301 22.25 -1.33 -12.52
N ASP A 302 23.35 -1.70 -11.88
CA ASP A 302 24.10 -2.89 -12.22
C ASP A 302 23.38 -4.18 -11.79
N LYS A 303 23.78 -5.29 -12.38
CA LYS A 303 23.16 -6.61 -12.18
C LYS A 303 23.10 -7.03 -10.71
N GLU A 304 24.21 -6.89 -9.98
CA GLU A 304 24.29 -7.38 -8.58
C GLU A 304 23.41 -6.53 -7.66
N SER A 305 23.39 -5.21 -7.85
CA SER A 305 22.52 -4.29 -7.14
C SER A 305 21.04 -4.57 -7.40
N MET A 306 20.64 -4.78 -8.65
CA MET A 306 19.26 -5.14 -9.01
C MET A 306 18.82 -6.45 -8.37
N HIS A 307 19.64 -7.51 -8.49
CA HIS A 307 19.29 -8.83 -7.98
C HIS A 307 19.19 -8.85 -6.45
N PHE A 308 20.06 -8.12 -5.74
CA PHE A 308 19.98 -8.03 -4.29
C PHE A 308 18.80 -7.16 -3.84
N LYS A 309 18.56 -6.04 -4.52
CA LYS A 309 17.36 -5.20 -4.30
C LYS A 309 16.08 -6.02 -4.40
N ALA A 310 15.95 -6.91 -5.41
CA ALA A 310 14.77 -7.74 -5.58
C ALA A 310 14.48 -8.66 -4.37
N GLN A 311 15.51 -9.15 -3.68
CA GLN A 311 15.34 -9.91 -2.43
C GLN A 311 14.86 -9.03 -1.28
N LEU A 312 15.39 -7.81 -1.20
CA LEU A 312 14.97 -6.84 -0.19
C LEU A 312 13.56 -6.29 -0.46
N ALA A 313 13.15 -6.17 -1.72
CA ALA A 313 11.81 -5.76 -2.13
C ALA A 313 10.73 -6.66 -1.54
N GLN A 314 10.92 -7.99 -1.64
CA GLN A 314 10.02 -8.95 -1.01
C GLN A 314 9.96 -8.75 0.51
N LYS A 315 11.13 -8.60 1.14
CA LYS A 315 11.18 -8.40 2.61
C LYS A 315 10.55 -7.08 3.04
N MET A 316 10.75 -6.02 2.27
CA MET A 316 10.07 -4.73 2.50
C MET A 316 8.56 -4.88 2.41
N GLY A 317 8.06 -5.57 1.37
CA GLY A 317 6.63 -5.86 1.21
C GLY A 317 6.04 -6.60 2.40
N GLU A 318 6.72 -7.66 2.90
CA GLU A 318 6.31 -8.39 4.10
C GLU A 318 6.25 -7.49 5.34
N LEU A 319 7.29 -6.69 5.59
CA LEU A 319 7.35 -5.80 6.76
C LEU A 319 6.22 -4.79 6.75
N VAL A 320 5.96 -4.16 5.59
CA VAL A 320 4.88 -3.18 5.42
C VAL A 320 3.52 -3.85 5.58
N TYR A 321 3.30 -4.98 4.92
CA TYR A 321 2.05 -5.73 5.02
C TYR A 321 1.74 -6.14 6.47
N ASN A 322 2.76 -6.54 7.21
CA ASN A 322 2.70 -6.98 8.60
C ASN A 322 2.64 -5.82 9.63
N GLY A 323 2.57 -4.56 9.18
CA GLY A 323 2.49 -3.40 10.07
C GLY A 323 3.81 -3.05 10.77
N GLN A 324 4.92 -3.57 10.30
CA GLN A 324 6.26 -3.38 10.88
C GLN A 324 6.99 -2.15 10.29
N TRP A 325 6.22 -1.07 10.02
CA TRP A 325 6.76 0.15 9.43
C TRP A 325 7.87 0.80 10.28
N PHE A 326 7.64 0.91 11.58
CA PHE A 326 8.58 1.53 12.53
C PHE A 326 9.51 0.48 13.15
N THR A 327 10.28 -0.22 12.30
CA THR A 327 11.27 -1.22 12.74
C THR A 327 12.64 -0.96 12.12
N PRO A 328 13.73 -1.28 12.84
CA PRO A 328 15.10 -1.08 12.35
C PRO A 328 15.37 -1.75 10.99
N LEU A 329 14.79 -2.94 10.75
CA LEU A 329 15.00 -3.64 9.48
C LEU A 329 14.35 -2.90 8.31
N ARG A 330 13.12 -2.38 8.48
CA ARG A 330 12.46 -1.57 7.45
C ARG A 330 13.29 -0.31 7.15
N GLU A 331 13.79 0.37 8.19
CA GLU A 331 14.61 1.56 8.05
C GLU A 331 15.93 1.26 7.31
N ALA A 332 16.59 0.16 7.64
CA ALA A 332 17.81 -0.27 6.98
C ALA A 332 17.59 -0.59 5.48
N ILE A 333 16.47 -1.25 5.15
CA ILE A 333 16.11 -1.51 3.75
C ILE A 333 15.83 -0.19 3.01
N SER A 334 15.12 0.75 3.62
CA SER A 334 14.89 2.08 3.03
C SER A 334 16.20 2.82 2.77
N ALA A 335 17.12 2.82 3.72
CA ALA A 335 18.42 3.45 3.55
C ALA A 335 19.25 2.82 2.42
N PHE A 336 19.22 1.49 2.30
CA PHE A 336 19.86 0.77 1.20
C PHE A 336 19.23 1.16 -0.16
N THR A 337 17.90 1.16 -0.26
CA THR A 337 17.23 1.52 -1.50
C THR A 337 17.45 2.99 -1.86
N ASP A 338 17.41 3.90 -0.89
CA ASP A 338 17.66 5.32 -1.10
C ASP A 338 19.08 5.57 -1.67
N ASP A 339 20.06 4.78 -1.25
CA ASP A 339 21.43 4.89 -1.80
C ASP A 339 21.49 4.45 -3.26
N LEU A 340 20.83 3.34 -3.62
CA LEU A 340 20.76 2.88 -5.01
C LEU A 340 19.99 3.84 -5.93
N GLN A 341 18.99 4.55 -5.40
CA GLN A 341 18.16 5.45 -6.20
C GLN A 341 18.91 6.72 -6.66
N LYS A 342 20.10 7.02 -6.18
CA LYS A 342 20.86 8.22 -6.55
C LYS A 342 21.06 8.40 -8.05
N THR A 343 21.14 7.31 -8.79
CA THR A 343 21.31 7.29 -10.26
C THR A 343 20.01 6.96 -11.02
N VAL A 344 18.93 6.62 -10.32
CA VAL A 344 17.64 6.28 -10.95
C VAL A 344 16.91 7.58 -11.30
N THR A 345 17.39 8.24 -12.36
CA THR A 345 16.90 9.52 -12.87
C THR A 345 16.75 9.43 -14.38
N GLY A 346 15.62 9.85 -14.91
CA GLY A 346 15.36 9.80 -16.36
C GLY A 346 13.88 9.76 -16.71
N ASP A 347 13.62 9.55 -18.00
CA ASP A 347 12.28 9.52 -18.57
C ASP A 347 11.90 8.13 -19.02
N VAL A 348 10.70 7.69 -18.66
CA VAL A 348 10.11 6.44 -19.11
C VAL A 348 8.81 6.72 -19.83
N LYS A 349 8.73 6.31 -21.08
CA LYS A 349 7.50 6.36 -21.89
C LYS A 349 6.80 5.02 -21.88
N LEU A 350 5.57 4.98 -21.44
CA LEU A 350 4.70 3.83 -21.46
C LEU A 350 3.57 3.99 -22.48
N LYS A 351 3.17 2.89 -23.09
CA LYS A 351 1.96 2.75 -23.88
C LYS A 351 0.93 1.99 -23.05
N LEU A 352 -0.19 2.66 -22.74
CA LEU A 352 -1.32 2.11 -22.00
C LEU A 352 -2.37 1.65 -23.00
N TYR A 353 -2.79 0.39 -22.92
CA TYR A 353 -3.77 -0.15 -23.82
C TYR A 353 -4.52 -1.33 -23.21
N LYS A 354 -5.82 -1.16 -22.97
CA LYS A 354 -6.72 -2.21 -22.49
C LYS A 354 -6.14 -3.03 -21.33
N GLY A 355 -5.81 -2.34 -20.25
CA GLY A 355 -5.24 -2.98 -19.04
C GLY A 355 -3.76 -3.33 -19.10
N ASN A 356 -3.10 -3.14 -20.26
CA ASN A 356 -1.69 -3.45 -20.44
C ASN A 356 -0.82 -2.18 -20.41
N MET A 357 0.39 -2.34 -19.87
CA MET A 357 1.43 -1.32 -19.84
C MET A 357 2.66 -1.83 -20.57
N ILE A 358 2.96 -1.22 -21.72
CA ILE A 358 4.05 -1.64 -22.62
C ILE A 358 5.13 -0.57 -22.58
N ASN A 359 6.39 -0.95 -22.38
CA ASN A 359 7.51 -0.03 -22.50
C ASN A 359 7.58 0.52 -23.92
N ALA A 360 7.61 1.83 -24.07
CA ALA A 360 7.68 2.55 -25.34
C ALA A 360 8.93 3.43 -25.45
N GLY A 361 9.86 3.33 -24.50
CA GLY A 361 11.15 3.99 -24.48
C GLY A 361 11.57 4.41 -23.07
N VAL A 362 12.87 4.44 -22.84
CA VAL A 362 13.49 4.88 -21.59
C VAL A 362 14.79 5.60 -21.89
N THR A 363 15.05 6.70 -21.17
CA THR A 363 16.30 7.47 -21.26
C THR A 363 16.78 7.88 -19.88
N SER A 364 18.09 7.90 -19.68
CA SER A 364 18.71 8.35 -18.43
C SER A 364 20.09 8.96 -18.69
N PRO A 365 20.47 10.04 -18.00
CA PRO A 365 21.85 10.51 -18.02
C PRO A 365 22.82 9.57 -17.28
N TYR A 366 22.29 8.61 -16.52
CA TYR A 366 23.07 7.63 -15.75
C TYR A 366 22.94 6.20 -16.32
N THR A 367 22.58 6.09 -17.60
CA THR A 367 22.43 4.78 -18.24
C THR A 367 23.75 4.00 -18.25
N LEU A 368 23.67 2.72 -17.87
CA LEU A 368 24.74 1.73 -18.04
C LEU A 368 24.61 0.99 -19.36
N TYR A 369 23.52 1.23 -20.11
CA TYR A 369 23.33 0.65 -21.43
C TYR A 369 24.10 1.48 -22.47
N ASP A 370 25.09 0.87 -23.07
CA ASP A 370 25.85 1.44 -24.17
C ASP A 370 25.38 0.82 -25.49
N GLU A 371 24.86 1.66 -26.39
CA GLU A 371 24.27 1.21 -27.65
C GLU A 371 25.32 0.60 -28.61
N GLN A 372 26.58 1.05 -28.54
CA GLN A 372 27.65 0.54 -29.40
C GLN A 372 28.07 -0.85 -28.92
N THR A 373 28.40 -0.98 -27.63
CA THR A 373 28.82 -2.25 -27.02
C THR A 373 27.72 -3.31 -27.06
N ALA A 374 26.45 -2.90 -26.96
CA ALA A 374 25.30 -3.82 -27.03
C ALA A 374 24.89 -4.18 -28.47
N SER A 375 25.46 -3.52 -29.46
CA SER A 375 25.17 -3.76 -30.88
C SER A 375 25.66 -5.13 -31.36
N PHE A 376 24.93 -5.74 -32.29
CA PHE A 376 25.42 -6.90 -33.06
C PHE A 376 26.29 -6.49 -34.26
N GLY A 377 26.54 -5.21 -34.47
CA GLY A 377 27.42 -4.67 -35.48
C GLY A 377 28.90 -4.78 -35.11
N GLU A 378 29.76 -4.13 -35.89
CA GLU A 378 31.17 -3.98 -35.56
C GLU A 378 31.33 -3.05 -34.36
N ASP A 379 32.03 -3.55 -33.33
CA ASP A 379 32.39 -2.78 -32.12
C ASP A 379 33.91 -2.87 -31.95
N GLU A 380 34.58 -1.73 -31.92
CA GLU A 380 36.02 -1.63 -31.73
C GLU A 380 36.41 -1.71 -30.24
N ASP A 381 35.49 -1.44 -29.32
CA ASP A 381 35.77 -1.32 -27.90
C ASP A 381 35.55 -2.64 -27.14
N TYR A 382 34.76 -3.59 -27.68
CA TYR A 382 34.48 -4.89 -27.07
C TYR A 382 35.33 -6.01 -27.66
N ASN A 383 36.35 -6.46 -26.94
CA ASN A 383 37.17 -7.57 -27.35
C ASN A 383 36.51 -8.91 -27.06
N GLN A 384 35.88 -9.54 -28.07
CA GLN A 384 35.21 -10.84 -27.94
C GLN A 384 36.14 -11.98 -27.46
N ALA A 385 37.46 -11.86 -27.69
CA ALA A 385 38.45 -12.86 -27.28
C ALA A 385 38.61 -12.98 -25.76
N ASP A 386 38.29 -11.92 -24.99
CA ASP A 386 38.37 -11.92 -23.52
C ASP A 386 37.39 -12.90 -22.89
N ALA A 387 36.32 -13.25 -23.60
CA ALA A 387 35.36 -14.26 -23.17
C ALA A 387 36.02 -15.63 -22.96
N ASN A 388 37.06 -16.00 -23.74
CA ASN A 388 37.77 -17.27 -23.59
C ASN A 388 38.39 -17.40 -22.18
N GLY A 389 39.10 -16.36 -21.72
CA GLY A 389 39.73 -16.36 -20.39
C GLY A 389 38.69 -16.45 -19.28
N PHE A 390 37.64 -15.62 -19.38
CA PHE A 390 36.55 -15.64 -18.41
C PHE A 390 35.85 -17.00 -18.34
N ILE A 391 35.46 -17.57 -19.50
CA ILE A 391 34.75 -18.87 -19.55
C ILE A 391 35.63 -20.00 -18.98
N ASN A 392 36.91 -20.02 -19.29
CA ASN A 392 37.84 -21.03 -18.77
C ASN A 392 37.92 -20.97 -17.25
N LEU A 393 38.09 -19.80 -16.65
CA LEU A 393 38.18 -19.64 -15.20
C LEU A 393 36.84 -19.90 -14.50
N PHE A 394 35.78 -19.31 -15.00
CA PHE A 394 34.43 -19.45 -14.45
C PHE A 394 33.91 -20.88 -14.56
N GLY A 395 34.29 -21.60 -15.63
CA GLY A 395 33.90 -22.99 -15.91
C GLY A 395 34.70 -24.04 -15.17
N LEU A 396 35.82 -23.71 -14.48
CA LEU A 396 36.67 -24.68 -13.79
C LEU A 396 35.90 -25.61 -12.83
N PRO A 397 35.05 -25.10 -11.92
CA PRO A 397 34.30 -25.96 -11.00
C PRO A 397 33.36 -26.91 -11.71
N ILE A 398 32.77 -26.47 -12.84
CA ILE A 398 31.86 -27.27 -13.65
C ILE A 398 32.65 -28.41 -14.33
N ALA A 399 33.81 -28.08 -14.92
CA ALA A 399 34.67 -29.05 -15.59
C ALA A 399 35.22 -30.10 -14.59
N GLU A 400 35.67 -29.68 -13.41
CA GLU A 400 36.16 -30.62 -12.38
C GLU A 400 35.04 -31.52 -11.85
N ARG A 401 33.85 -30.95 -11.60
CA ARG A 401 32.68 -31.76 -11.24
C ARG A 401 32.35 -32.81 -12.29
N ALA A 402 32.38 -32.46 -13.57
CA ALA A 402 32.11 -33.39 -14.68
C ALA A 402 33.15 -34.54 -14.76
N LYS A 403 34.42 -34.27 -14.44
CA LYS A 403 35.45 -35.29 -14.34
C LYS A 403 35.18 -36.26 -13.18
N LEU A 404 34.83 -35.74 -12.03
CA LEU A 404 34.52 -36.53 -10.83
C LEU A 404 33.23 -37.36 -11.01
N ALA A 405 32.22 -36.81 -11.68
CA ALA A 405 30.93 -37.47 -11.91
C ALA A 405 31.05 -38.79 -12.67
N LYS A 406 32.12 -38.98 -13.46
CA LYS A 406 32.41 -40.27 -14.11
C LYS A 406 32.66 -41.42 -13.14
N ASN A 407 33.06 -41.09 -11.91
CA ASN A 407 33.37 -42.06 -10.84
C ASN A 407 32.24 -42.11 -9.77
N TRP A 408 31.13 -41.44 -9.97
CA TRP A 408 30.01 -41.47 -9.04
C TRP A 408 29.23 -42.78 -9.19
N PRO A 409 28.74 -43.38 -8.08
CA PRO A 409 27.81 -44.49 -8.18
C PRO A 409 26.61 -44.14 -9.04
N ALA A 410 26.13 -45.08 -9.84
CA ALA A 410 24.87 -44.93 -10.53
C ALA A 410 23.78 -44.58 -9.50
N GLN A 411 23.02 -43.54 -9.75
CA GLN A 411 21.81 -43.28 -8.98
C GLN A 411 20.75 -44.31 -9.42
N ASP A 412 20.33 -45.15 -8.46
CA ASP A 412 19.22 -46.10 -8.64
C ASP A 412 17.90 -45.35 -8.86
#